data_eabedd0852f7a31335435508e27dde65
#
_entry.id   eabedd0852f7a31335435508e27dde65
#
_cell.length_a   1.000
_cell.length_b   1.000
_cell.length_c   1.000
_cell.angle_alpha   90.00
_cell.angle_beta   90.00
_cell.angle_gamma   90.00
#
_symmetry.space_group_name_H-M   'P 1'
#
loop_
_entity.id
_entity.type
_entity.pdbx_description
1 polymer ?
#
loop_
_entity_poly.entity_id
_entity_poly.type
_entity_poly.pdbx_seq_one_letter_code
_entity_poly.pdbx_strand_id
1 'polypeptide(L)'
;MLRSSVGLMVQTLVPREAELCSPGEIPEDVQILERVYPMVLTREAGERSFLSDEQVPMPQGMPQPQKVIYCRLMPRITERRVMGSRAVFRGTGELHLLYQDDEEKLHSTDVSVPFAQYVDLEGDYTDDAEISCLSCITSLEAEPEETGGLRVKCGLVCQYIINAPTVVRCAEDAYSCQRELELQQQVVLLPAWLEEQIRQVELGERLAGDEVPVDAIFFPDLPLVTKQPGGVEVRCGGSFQTLTEAPDGTLQSKSLKAAKAETLMTACDTIPCTWLRGGTALRREGSGWTLEQELELKLDSLCTKPVAMLAGIRAGQLREPDPDRPSVIVRARKPEE
;
A
#
# COMPACT_ATOMS: atom_id res chain seq x y z
N MET A 1 20.71 -27.86 -11.80
CA MET A 1 20.79 -27.15 -10.50
C MET A 1 19.86 -25.96 -10.57
N LEU A 2 18.79 -25.95 -9.80
CA LEU A 2 17.79 -24.87 -9.77
C LEU A 2 18.26 -23.85 -8.72
N ARG A 3 18.36 -22.56 -9.10
CA ARG A 3 18.62 -21.45 -8.16
C ARG A 3 17.39 -20.54 -8.16
N SER A 4 16.83 -20.32 -6.98
CA SER A 4 15.76 -19.34 -6.78
C SER A 4 16.27 -18.21 -5.88
N SER A 5 15.78 -17.00 -6.14
CA SER A 5 16.03 -15.83 -5.29
C SER A 5 14.67 -15.28 -4.87
N VAL A 6 14.49 -15.07 -3.55
CA VAL A 6 13.25 -14.54 -2.98
C VAL A 6 13.57 -13.19 -2.36
N GLY A 7 12.86 -12.15 -2.79
CA GLY A 7 12.88 -10.82 -2.16
C GLY A 7 11.80 -10.74 -1.09
N LEU A 8 12.14 -10.19 0.06
CA LEU A 8 11.21 -9.91 1.15
C LEU A 8 11.24 -8.42 1.48
N MET A 9 10.05 -7.84 1.61
CA MET A 9 9.86 -6.52 2.20
C MET A 9 9.13 -6.70 3.54
N VAL A 10 9.72 -6.19 4.63
CA VAL A 10 9.16 -6.30 5.97
C VAL A 10 8.90 -4.91 6.52
N GLN A 11 7.68 -4.68 6.94
CA GLN A 11 7.30 -3.48 7.70
C GLN A 11 7.10 -3.86 9.17
N THR A 12 7.71 -3.10 10.07
CA THR A 12 7.53 -3.26 11.51
C THR A 12 6.90 -2.00 12.10
N LEU A 13 5.89 -2.19 12.93
CA LEU A 13 5.28 -1.13 13.73
C LEU A 13 5.87 -1.21 15.13
N VAL A 14 6.48 -0.13 15.57
CA VAL A 14 7.09 -0.04 16.90
C VAL A 14 6.29 0.98 17.71
N PRO A 15 5.66 0.58 18.84
CA PRO A 15 5.02 1.51 19.74
C PRO A 15 6.05 2.50 20.29
N ARG A 16 5.68 3.76 20.38
CA ARG A 16 6.46 4.81 21.00
C ARG A 16 5.63 5.47 22.09
N GLU A 17 6.24 5.69 23.22
CA GLU A 17 5.68 6.45 24.33
C GLU A 17 6.28 7.85 24.35
N ALA A 18 5.45 8.84 24.61
CA ALA A 18 5.87 10.22 24.86
C ALA A 18 5.31 10.67 26.21
N GLU A 19 6.17 11.17 27.07
CA GLU A 19 5.74 11.80 28.31
C GLU A 19 5.10 13.14 28.00
N LEU A 20 3.85 13.32 28.42
CA LEU A 20 3.12 14.57 28.27
C LEU A 20 2.81 15.13 29.66
N CYS A 21 2.93 16.44 29.78
CA CYS A 21 2.55 17.10 31.01
C CYS A 21 1.05 16.90 31.31
N SER A 22 0.75 16.29 32.45
CA SER A 22 -0.63 16.09 32.91
C SER A 22 -1.19 17.32 33.61
N PRO A 23 -2.38 17.82 33.23
CA PRO A 23 -3.00 18.95 33.87
C PRO A 23 -3.26 18.77 35.38
N GLY A 24 -3.37 17.54 35.88
CA GLY A 24 -3.68 17.26 37.28
C GLY A 24 -2.54 17.51 38.28
N GLU A 25 -1.31 17.75 37.80
CA GLU A 25 -0.13 17.94 38.64
C GLU A 25 0.31 19.43 38.71
N ILE A 26 -0.50 20.32 38.16
CA ILE A 26 -0.13 21.71 37.92
C ILE A 26 -0.78 22.59 38.98
N PRO A 27 -0.03 23.53 39.64
CA PRO A 27 -0.58 24.47 40.59
C PRO A 27 -1.68 25.33 39.98
N GLU A 28 -2.70 25.70 40.78
CA GLU A 28 -3.87 26.48 40.35
C GLU A 28 -3.52 27.85 39.75
N ASP A 29 -2.37 28.44 40.14
CA ASP A 29 -1.89 29.72 39.64
C ASP A 29 -1.16 29.64 38.29
N VAL A 30 -0.99 28.45 37.75
CA VAL A 30 -0.35 28.23 36.46
C VAL A 30 -1.41 28.10 35.35
N GLN A 31 -1.30 28.96 34.38
CA GLN A 31 -2.10 28.89 33.13
C GLN A 31 -1.37 28.11 32.09
N ILE A 32 -2.08 27.19 31.42
CA ILE A 32 -1.53 26.33 30.38
C ILE A 32 -2.13 26.71 29.04
N LEU A 33 -1.29 26.82 28.03
CA LEU A 33 -1.72 26.88 26.65
C LEU A 33 -1.84 25.46 26.12
N GLU A 34 -3.08 24.96 26.05
CA GLU A 34 -3.37 23.67 25.43
C GLU A 34 -3.68 23.82 23.93
N ARG A 35 -3.21 22.89 23.15
CA ARG A 35 -3.57 22.78 21.75
C ARG A 35 -3.96 21.34 21.39
N VAL A 36 -4.92 21.23 20.47
CA VAL A 36 -5.40 19.96 19.95
C VAL A 36 -4.73 19.69 18.60
N TYR A 37 -4.10 18.53 18.46
CA TYR A 37 -3.46 18.11 17.23
C TYR A 37 -4.20 16.90 16.64
N PRO A 38 -4.68 17.02 15.40
CA PRO A 38 -5.16 15.84 14.67
C PRO A 38 -3.98 14.92 14.36
N MET A 39 -4.22 13.63 14.47
CA MET A 39 -3.26 12.59 14.15
C MET A 39 -3.96 11.34 13.62
N VAL A 40 -3.19 10.47 12.98
CA VAL A 40 -3.66 9.18 12.49
C VAL A 40 -2.87 8.09 13.20
N LEU A 41 -3.57 7.17 13.85
CA LEU A 41 -2.95 6.05 14.54
C LEU A 41 -3.27 4.74 13.85
N THR A 42 -2.24 3.91 13.68
CA THR A 42 -2.44 2.50 13.38
C THR A 42 -3.09 1.83 14.60
N ARG A 43 -4.30 1.32 14.41
CA ARG A 43 -5.12 0.71 15.46
C ARG A 43 -5.09 -0.80 15.44
N GLU A 44 -5.03 -1.35 14.24
CA GLU A 44 -5.07 -2.78 14.04
C GLU A 44 -4.25 -3.16 12.82
N ALA A 45 -3.56 -4.28 12.89
CA ALA A 45 -2.91 -4.90 11.75
C ALA A 45 -3.17 -6.40 11.82
N GLY A 46 -3.54 -6.99 10.71
CA GLY A 46 -3.90 -8.40 10.69
C GLY A 46 -3.74 -9.04 9.32
N GLU A 47 -4.00 -10.34 9.30
CA GLU A 47 -3.97 -11.17 8.11
C GLU A 47 -5.17 -12.11 8.11
N ARG A 48 -5.77 -12.30 6.95
CA ARG A 48 -6.85 -13.27 6.73
C ARG A 48 -6.65 -14.04 5.45
N SER A 49 -6.93 -15.34 5.53
CA SER A 49 -6.94 -16.25 4.38
C SER A 49 -8.37 -16.49 3.92
N PHE A 50 -8.54 -16.48 2.62
CA PHE A 50 -9.82 -16.73 1.95
C PHE A 50 -9.64 -17.81 0.90
N LEU A 51 -10.73 -18.52 0.61
CA LEU A 51 -10.82 -19.43 -0.52
C LEU A 51 -11.87 -18.88 -1.48
N SER A 52 -11.54 -18.81 -2.75
CA SER A 52 -12.46 -18.48 -3.83
C SER A 52 -12.55 -19.65 -4.80
N ASP A 53 -13.76 -19.91 -5.28
CA ASP A 53 -14.07 -20.97 -6.26
C ASP A 53 -15.06 -20.36 -7.25
N GLU A 54 -14.55 -19.93 -8.40
CA GLU A 54 -15.28 -19.14 -9.39
C GLU A 54 -15.32 -19.84 -10.74
N GLN A 55 -16.47 -19.75 -11.41
CA GLN A 55 -16.62 -20.14 -12.80
C GLN A 55 -16.41 -18.92 -13.70
N VAL A 56 -15.45 -19.02 -14.60
CA VAL A 56 -15.02 -17.91 -15.43
C VAL A 56 -15.18 -18.30 -16.90
N PRO A 57 -15.97 -17.53 -17.68
CA PRO A 57 -16.11 -17.80 -19.10
C PRO A 57 -14.83 -17.45 -19.86
N MET A 58 -14.54 -18.20 -20.92
CA MET A 58 -13.46 -17.84 -21.85
C MET A 58 -13.80 -16.54 -22.58
N PRO A 59 -12.79 -15.70 -22.88
CA PRO A 59 -12.98 -14.52 -23.70
C PRO A 59 -13.56 -14.86 -25.08
N GLN A 60 -14.38 -13.96 -25.61
CA GLN A 60 -15.05 -14.15 -26.89
C GLN A 60 -14.03 -14.36 -28.02
N GLY A 61 -14.21 -15.42 -28.78
CA GLY A 61 -13.34 -15.77 -29.92
C GLY A 61 -12.13 -16.64 -29.56
N MET A 62 -11.92 -16.93 -28.26
CA MET A 62 -10.90 -17.88 -27.84
C MET A 62 -11.43 -19.32 -27.86
N PRO A 63 -10.62 -20.30 -28.32
CA PRO A 63 -10.97 -21.72 -28.23
C PRO A 63 -11.21 -22.14 -26.77
N GLN A 64 -12.03 -23.19 -26.60
CA GLN A 64 -12.25 -23.75 -25.26
C GLN A 64 -11.03 -24.54 -24.81
N PRO A 65 -10.62 -24.39 -23.53
CA PRO A 65 -9.49 -25.11 -22.99
C PRO A 65 -9.84 -26.57 -22.78
N GLN A 66 -8.97 -27.47 -23.27
CA GLN A 66 -9.02 -28.89 -22.94
C GLN A 66 -8.03 -29.25 -21.86
N LYS A 67 -6.90 -28.53 -21.81
CA LYS A 67 -5.86 -28.73 -20.81
C LYS A 67 -5.16 -27.43 -20.47
N VAL A 68 -5.15 -27.08 -19.19
CA VAL A 68 -4.35 -25.96 -18.69
C VAL A 68 -2.90 -26.41 -18.53
N ILE A 69 -1.97 -25.70 -19.16
CA ILE A 69 -0.54 -25.96 -19.10
C ILE A 69 0.11 -25.11 -18.00
N TYR A 70 -0.27 -23.83 -17.95
CA TYR A 70 0.22 -22.88 -16.96
C TYR A 70 -0.85 -21.84 -16.64
N CYS A 71 -0.95 -21.48 -15.38
CA CYS A 71 -1.79 -20.35 -14.97
C CYS A 71 -1.10 -19.56 -13.88
N ARG A 72 -1.37 -18.25 -13.85
CA ARG A 72 -0.94 -17.34 -12.80
C ARG A 72 -2.03 -16.31 -12.54
N LEU A 73 -2.36 -16.08 -11.28
CA LEU A 73 -3.35 -15.08 -10.86
C LEU A 73 -2.64 -13.96 -10.08
N MET A 74 -2.86 -12.72 -10.52
CA MET A 74 -2.38 -11.53 -9.84
C MET A 74 -3.57 -10.78 -9.24
N PRO A 75 -3.77 -10.83 -7.91
CA PRO A 75 -4.91 -10.17 -7.26
C PRO A 75 -4.66 -8.67 -7.17
N ARG A 76 -5.70 -7.89 -7.46
CA ARG A 76 -5.71 -6.44 -7.31
C ARG A 76 -6.97 -6.03 -6.55
N ILE A 77 -6.79 -5.39 -5.40
CA ILE A 77 -7.89 -4.81 -4.63
C ILE A 77 -8.26 -3.45 -5.24
N THR A 78 -9.51 -3.31 -5.67
CA THR A 78 -10.04 -2.10 -6.31
C THR A 78 -10.90 -1.28 -5.37
N GLU A 79 -11.52 -1.92 -4.39
CA GLU A 79 -12.35 -1.28 -3.38
C GLU A 79 -12.03 -1.85 -2.00
N ARG A 80 -11.88 -0.95 -1.04
CA ARG A 80 -11.66 -1.28 0.36
C ARG A 80 -12.45 -0.33 1.25
N ARG A 81 -13.14 -0.84 2.24
CA ARG A 81 -13.95 -0.04 3.15
C ARG A 81 -14.02 -0.66 4.54
N VAL A 82 -13.93 0.19 5.55
CA VAL A 82 -14.20 -0.16 6.94
C VAL A 82 -15.64 0.26 7.28
N MET A 83 -16.37 -0.64 7.97
CA MET A 83 -17.74 -0.42 8.41
C MET A 83 -17.92 -1.01 9.80
N GLY A 84 -17.74 -0.19 10.84
CA GLY A 84 -17.78 -0.66 12.22
C GLY A 84 -16.71 -1.69 12.52
N SER A 85 -17.11 -2.89 12.93
CA SER A 85 -16.21 -4.00 13.21
C SER A 85 -15.92 -4.91 12.00
N ARG A 86 -16.11 -4.40 10.78
CA ARG A 86 -15.84 -5.15 9.55
C ARG A 86 -15.08 -4.35 8.52
N ALA A 87 -14.19 -5.02 7.80
CA ALA A 87 -13.59 -4.49 6.59
C ALA A 87 -14.01 -5.34 5.38
N VAL A 88 -14.37 -4.67 4.29
CA VAL A 88 -14.75 -5.29 3.01
C VAL A 88 -13.69 -5.00 1.99
N PHE A 89 -13.30 -6.03 1.24
CA PHE A 89 -12.36 -5.96 0.13
C PHE A 89 -13.02 -6.48 -1.12
N ARG A 90 -12.96 -5.71 -2.20
CA ARG A 90 -13.37 -6.15 -3.52
C ARG A 90 -12.24 -5.92 -4.49
N GLY A 91 -12.15 -6.80 -5.47
CA GLY A 91 -11.10 -6.69 -6.46
C GLY A 91 -11.29 -7.63 -7.61
N THR A 92 -10.27 -7.65 -8.44
CA THR A 92 -10.15 -8.56 -9.58
C THR A 92 -8.78 -9.21 -9.55
N GLY A 93 -8.73 -10.50 -9.90
CA GLY A 93 -7.50 -11.19 -10.21
C GLY A 93 -7.33 -11.26 -11.72
N GLU A 94 -6.19 -10.83 -12.24
CA GLU A 94 -5.83 -11.05 -13.63
C GLU A 94 -5.21 -12.44 -13.75
N LEU A 95 -6.01 -13.38 -14.28
CA LEU A 95 -5.59 -14.76 -14.54
C LEU A 95 -4.96 -14.85 -15.91
N HIS A 96 -3.66 -15.02 -15.93
CA HIS A 96 -2.93 -15.40 -17.13
C HIS A 96 -3.01 -16.89 -17.33
N LEU A 97 -3.34 -17.34 -18.54
CA LEU A 97 -3.61 -18.73 -18.88
C LEU A 97 -2.88 -19.12 -20.17
N LEU A 98 -2.06 -20.16 -20.08
CA LEU A 98 -1.54 -20.92 -21.23
C LEU A 98 -2.21 -22.29 -21.24
N TYR A 99 -2.86 -22.65 -22.35
CA TYR A 99 -3.67 -23.88 -22.45
C TYR A 99 -3.61 -24.50 -23.84
N GLN A 100 -4.04 -25.73 -23.92
CA GLN A 100 -4.28 -26.45 -25.19
C GLN A 100 -5.78 -26.57 -25.45
N ASP A 101 -6.15 -26.41 -26.72
CA ASP A 101 -7.50 -26.70 -27.23
C ASP A 101 -7.67 -28.17 -27.59
N ASP A 102 -8.78 -28.54 -28.24
CA ASP A 102 -9.12 -29.89 -28.69
C ASP A 102 -8.25 -30.38 -29.88
N GLU A 103 -7.58 -29.46 -30.58
CA GLU A 103 -6.60 -29.75 -31.63
C GLU A 103 -5.15 -29.84 -31.09
N GLU A 104 -4.96 -29.84 -29.76
CA GLU A 104 -3.66 -29.80 -29.07
C GLU A 104 -2.83 -28.54 -29.36
N LYS A 105 -3.44 -27.49 -29.89
CA LYS A 105 -2.79 -26.24 -30.20
C LYS A 105 -2.69 -25.35 -28.94
N LEU A 106 -1.55 -24.72 -28.79
CA LEU A 106 -1.29 -23.79 -27.66
C LEU A 106 -1.93 -22.41 -27.88
N HIS A 107 -2.60 -21.92 -26.83
CA HIS A 107 -3.21 -20.62 -26.78
C HIS A 107 -2.85 -19.93 -25.46
N SER A 108 -2.72 -18.61 -25.49
CA SER A 108 -2.52 -17.79 -24.31
C SER A 108 -3.58 -16.69 -24.24
N THR A 109 -4.11 -16.43 -23.06
CA THR A 109 -5.09 -15.39 -22.83
C THR A 109 -5.08 -14.91 -21.37
N ASP A 110 -5.60 -13.72 -21.16
CA ASP A 110 -5.83 -13.17 -19.82
C ASP A 110 -7.32 -13.11 -19.54
N VAL A 111 -7.71 -13.50 -18.31
CA VAL A 111 -9.11 -13.57 -17.87
C VAL A 111 -9.22 -12.87 -16.52
N SER A 112 -10.22 -12.01 -16.38
CA SER A 112 -10.48 -11.32 -15.11
C SER A 112 -11.37 -12.16 -14.19
N VAL A 113 -10.90 -12.41 -12.98
CA VAL A 113 -11.59 -13.20 -11.94
C VAL A 113 -11.99 -12.24 -10.81
N PRO A 114 -13.29 -11.93 -10.65
CA PRO A 114 -13.72 -11.05 -9.56
C PRO A 114 -13.65 -11.76 -8.21
N PHE A 115 -13.36 -11.01 -7.16
CA PHE A 115 -13.50 -11.50 -5.79
C PHE A 115 -14.06 -10.42 -4.88
N ALA A 116 -14.80 -10.87 -3.84
CA ALA A 116 -15.29 -10.03 -2.77
C ALA A 116 -15.18 -10.77 -1.44
N GLN A 117 -14.50 -10.18 -0.48
CA GLN A 117 -14.24 -10.78 0.82
C GLN A 117 -14.43 -9.75 1.93
N TYR A 118 -14.65 -10.24 3.14
CA TYR A 118 -14.71 -9.41 4.32
C TYR A 118 -13.91 -10.04 5.47
N VAL A 119 -13.51 -9.19 6.41
CA VAL A 119 -12.87 -9.60 7.65
C VAL A 119 -13.56 -8.94 8.83
N ASP A 120 -13.77 -9.70 9.91
CA ASP A 120 -14.19 -9.15 11.18
C ASP A 120 -12.95 -8.59 11.89
N LEU A 121 -13.06 -7.33 12.31
CA LEU A 121 -12.00 -6.57 12.99
C LEU A 121 -12.14 -6.74 14.51
N GLU A 122 -11.04 -6.55 15.23
CA GLU A 122 -11.04 -6.59 16.70
C GLU A 122 -11.66 -5.31 17.29
N GLY A 123 -11.46 -4.17 16.59
CA GLY A 123 -12.00 -2.87 16.97
C GLY A 123 -13.31 -2.52 16.26
N ASP A 124 -13.98 -1.51 16.78
CA ASP A 124 -15.13 -0.85 16.14
C ASP A 124 -14.67 0.52 15.65
N TYR A 125 -14.76 0.75 14.35
CA TYR A 125 -14.18 1.92 13.68
C TYR A 125 -15.26 2.75 13.00
N THR A 126 -15.05 4.06 13.00
CA THR A 126 -15.85 5.02 12.27
C THR A 126 -15.57 4.98 10.76
N ASP A 127 -16.47 5.55 9.96
CA ASP A 127 -16.38 5.52 8.48
C ASP A 127 -15.16 6.30 7.93
N ASP A 128 -14.49 7.10 8.77
CA ASP A 128 -13.28 7.85 8.44
C ASP A 128 -11.98 7.07 8.70
N ALA A 129 -12.09 5.84 9.21
CA ALA A 129 -10.94 4.95 9.31
C ALA A 129 -10.50 4.46 7.93
N GLU A 130 -9.20 4.53 7.68
CA GLU A 130 -8.59 4.10 6.44
C GLU A 130 -8.00 2.70 6.58
N ILE A 131 -8.16 1.89 5.54
CA ILE A 131 -7.55 0.57 5.48
C ILE A 131 -6.57 0.47 4.32
N SER A 132 -5.33 0.15 4.63
CA SER A 132 -4.34 -0.30 3.65
C SER A 132 -4.33 -1.81 3.61
N CYS A 133 -4.30 -2.39 2.43
CA CYS A 133 -4.30 -3.84 2.28
C CYS A 133 -3.43 -4.30 1.12
N LEU A 134 -2.80 -5.44 1.32
CA LEU A 134 -1.99 -6.16 0.34
C LEU A 134 -2.53 -7.58 0.23
N SER A 135 -2.72 -8.06 -1.00
CA SER A 135 -3.20 -9.42 -1.26
C SER A 135 -2.18 -10.23 -2.04
N CYS A 136 -2.09 -11.52 -1.72
CA CYS A 136 -1.29 -12.47 -2.46
C CYS A 136 -2.01 -13.81 -2.60
N ILE A 137 -1.68 -14.55 -3.64
CA ILE A 137 -2.20 -15.89 -3.92
C ILE A 137 -1.31 -16.91 -3.21
N THR A 138 -1.92 -17.85 -2.49
CA THR A 138 -1.24 -18.95 -1.79
C THR A 138 -1.40 -20.27 -2.50
N SER A 139 -2.50 -20.44 -3.24
CA SER A 139 -2.76 -21.60 -4.08
C SER A 139 -3.59 -21.19 -5.29
N LEU A 140 -3.41 -21.85 -6.40
CA LEU A 140 -4.16 -21.61 -7.63
C LEU A 140 -4.34 -22.91 -8.39
N GLU A 141 -5.58 -23.22 -8.73
CA GLU A 141 -5.98 -24.30 -9.61
C GLU A 141 -6.94 -23.73 -10.65
N ALA A 142 -6.71 -24.01 -11.91
CA ALA A 142 -7.61 -23.66 -13.01
C ALA A 142 -7.85 -24.91 -13.86
N GLU A 143 -9.09 -25.32 -13.96
CA GLU A 143 -9.50 -26.53 -14.68
C GLU A 143 -10.58 -26.19 -15.72
N PRO A 144 -10.54 -26.82 -16.91
CA PRO A 144 -11.62 -26.71 -17.88
C PRO A 144 -12.93 -27.25 -17.32
N GLU A 145 -14.04 -26.59 -17.66
CA GLU A 145 -15.38 -27.07 -17.30
C GLU A 145 -16.12 -27.69 -18.50
N GLU A 146 -16.89 -28.74 -18.25
CA GLU A 146 -17.70 -29.41 -19.29
C GLU A 146 -18.72 -28.47 -19.95
N THR A 147 -19.19 -27.48 -19.24
CA THR A 147 -20.15 -26.47 -19.72
C THR A 147 -19.49 -25.36 -20.54
N GLY A 148 -18.16 -25.40 -20.65
CA GLY A 148 -17.33 -24.37 -21.26
C GLY A 148 -16.83 -23.35 -20.23
N GLY A 149 -15.63 -22.84 -20.48
CA GLY A 149 -14.93 -21.93 -19.56
C GLY A 149 -13.99 -22.65 -18.61
N LEU A 150 -13.73 -22.02 -17.48
CA LEU A 150 -12.78 -22.47 -16.47
C LEU A 150 -13.43 -22.45 -15.09
N ARG A 151 -13.09 -23.42 -14.27
CA ARG A 151 -13.26 -23.34 -12.83
C ARG A 151 -11.94 -22.95 -12.21
N VAL A 152 -11.93 -21.83 -11.50
CA VAL A 152 -10.74 -21.24 -10.87
C VAL A 152 -10.89 -21.30 -9.36
N LYS A 153 -10.05 -22.11 -8.72
CA LYS A 153 -9.96 -22.18 -7.26
C LYS A 153 -8.68 -21.51 -6.81
N CYS A 154 -8.79 -20.53 -5.92
CA CYS A 154 -7.61 -19.88 -5.40
C CYS A 154 -7.69 -19.67 -3.89
N GLY A 155 -6.55 -19.83 -3.24
CA GLY A 155 -6.30 -19.34 -1.90
C GLY A 155 -5.76 -17.92 -1.97
N LEU A 156 -6.39 -17.00 -1.26
CA LEU A 156 -6.03 -15.59 -1.18
C LEU A 156 -5.70 -15.24 0.27
N VAL A 157 -4.56 -14.61 0.49
CA VAL A 157 -4.22 -13.99 1.78
C VAL A 157 -4.28 -12.48 1.60
N CYS A 158 -4.99 -11.81 2.50
CA CYS A 158 -5.02 -10.37 2.60
C CYS A 158 -4.40 -9.93 3.92
N GLN A 159 -3.32 -9.17 3.84
CA GLN A 159 -2.74 -8.46 4.97
C GLN A 159 -3.31 -7.04 4.98
N TYR A 160 -3.72 -6.57 6.15
CA TYR A 160 -4.34 -5.25 6.29
C TYR A 160 -3.81 -4.48 7.48
N ILE A 161 -3.90 -3.15 7.37
CA ILE A 161 -3.60 -2.20 8.44
C ILE A 161 -4.75 -1.20 8.49
N ILE A 162 -5.33 -1.03 9.69
CA ILE A 162 -6.36 -0.03 9.96
C ILE A 162 -5.72 1.18 10.59
N ASN A 163 -5.88 2.33 9.96
CA ASN A 163 -5.46 3.63 10.46
C ASN A 163 -6.70 4.47 10.76
N ALA A 164 -6.81 4.94 11.99
CA ALA A 164 -7.95 5.76 12.41
C ALA A 164 -7.52 7.16 12.82
N PRO A 165 -8.24 8.19 12.37
CA PRO A 165 -8.01 9.54 12.82
C PRO A 165 -8.33 9.66 14.32
N THR A 166 -7.55 10.45 15.01
CA THR A 166 -7.73 10.75 16.41
C THR A 166 -7.17 12.14 16.73
N VAL A 167 -7.33 12.57 17.95
CA VAL A 167 -6.76 13.85 18.41
C VAL A 167 -5.98 13.65 19.69
N VAL A 168 -4.88 14.37 19.80
CA VAL A 168 -4.13 14.47 21.05
C VAL A 168 -4.20 15.91 21.53
N ARG A 169 -4.47 16.08 22.83
CA ARG A 169 -4.44 17.39 23.50
C ARG A 169 -3.13 17.50 24.28
N CYS A 170 -2.35 18.54 24.03
CA CYS A 170 -1.03 18.73 24.59
C CYS A 170 -0.89 20.14 25.11
N ALA A 171 -0.15 20.31 26.22
CA ALA A 171 0.34 21.59 26.66
C ALA A 171 1.52 22.04 25.80
N GLU A 172 1.45 23.18 25.16
CA GLU A 172 2.54 23.80 24.39
C GLU A 172 3.37 24.75 25.22
N ASP A 173 2.70 25.49 26.12
CA ASP A 173 3.32 26.51 26.95
C ASP A 173 2.61 26.62 28.28
N ALA A 174 3.26 27.19 29.29
CA ALA A 174 2.69 27.46 30.59
C ALA A 174 3.20 28.77 31.14
N TYR A 175 2.34 29.48 31.88
CA TYR A 175 2.64 30.78 32.44
C TYR A 175 2.06 30.95 33.85
N SER A 176 2.80 31.59 34.73
CA SER A 176 2.34 32.04 36.02
C SER A 176 2.79 33.49 36.32
N CYS A 177 1.87 34.28 36.81
CA CYS A 177 2.18 35.65 37.31
C CYS A 177 2.85 35.60 38.69
N GLN A 178 2.68 34.51 39.44
CA GLN A 178 3.02 34.44 40.86
C GLN A 178 4.34 33.72 41.12
N ARG A 179 4.84 32.92 40.15
CA ARG A 179 6.08 32.16 40.32
C ARG A 179 6.86 32.03 39.02
N GLU A 180 8.12 31.70 39.13
CA GLU A 180 8.91 31.28 37.97
C GLU A 180 8.60 29.83 37.62
N LEU A 181 8.53 29.57 36.32
CA LEU A 181 8.32 28.22 35.80
C LEU A 181 9.56 27.79 35.04
N GLU A 182 10.01 26.56 35.31
CA GLU A 182 10.97 25.88 34.49
C GLU A 182 10.20 24.90 33.61
N LEU A 183 10.18 25.15 32.29
CA LEU A 183 9.44 24.37 31.32
C LEU A 183 10.37 23.37 30.67
N GLN A 184 10.02 22.09 30.75
CA GLN A 184 10.69 21.02 30.02
C GLN A 184 9.95 20.80 28.70
N GLN A 185 10.58 21.21 27.59
CA GLN A 185 10.02 21.02 26.24
C GLN A 185 10.65 19.84 25.56
N GLN A 186 9.83 19.12 24.81
CA GLN A 186 10.28 18.06 23.91
C GLN A 186 9.64 18.21 22.53
N VAL A 187 10.32 17.75 21.50
CA VAL A 187 9.75 17.67 20.16
C VAL A 187 9.31 16.23 19.90
N VAL A 188 8.02 16.06 19.65
CA VAL A 188 7.43 14.77 19.33
C VAL A 188 7.03 14.76 17.85
N LEU A 189 7.38 13.67 17.14
CA LEU A 189 6.91 13.45 15.79
C LEU A 189 5.53 12.78 15.84
N LEU A 190 4.49 13.56 15.60
CA LEU A 190 3.12 13.04 15.55
C LEU A 190 2.82 12.48 14.16
N PRO A 191 2.26 11.27 14.05
CA PRO A 191 1.73 10.76 12.78
C PRO A 191 0.49 11.58 12.41
N ALA A 192 0.64 12.46 11.43
CA ALA A 192 -0.34 13.54 11.17
C ALA A 192 -1.37 13.18 10.12
N TRP A 193 -0.97 12.54 9.02
CA TRP A 193 -1.89 12.10 7.94
C TRP A 193 -1.29 10.97 7.14
N LEU A 194 -2.16 10.26 6.41
CA LEU A 194 -1.77 9.31 5.38
C LEU A 194 -1.78 10.00 4.02
N GLU A 195 -0.82 9.65 3.19
CA GLU A 195 -0.74 10.09 1.81
C GLU A 195 -0.69 8.86 0.90
N GLU A 196 -1.59 8.79 -0.07
CA GLU A 196 -1.60 7.78 -1.11
C GLU A 196 -1.26 8.42 -2.44
N GLN A 197 -0.23 7.93 -3.11
CA GLN A 197 0.11 8.34 -4.47
C GLN A 197 0.04 7.14 -5.40
N ILE A 198 -0.66 7.29 -6.53
CA ILE A 198 -0.77 6.26 -7.56
C ILE A 198 -0.14 6.79 -8.85
N ARG A 199 0.68 5.97 -9.50
CA ARG A 199 1.30 6.24 -10.80
C ARG A 199 1.15 5.04 -11.73
N GLN A 200 0.95 5.32 -13.00
CA GLN A 200 1.02 4.32 -14.05
C GLN A 200 2.43 4.32 -14.63
N VAL A 201 3.02 3.14 -14.69
CA VAL A 201 4.38 2.91 -15.19
C VAL A 201 4.30 1.93 -16.35
N GLU A 202 4.67 2.39 -17.54
CA GLU A 202 4.75 1.55 -18.72
C GLU A 202 6.17 1.02 -18.86
N LEU A 203 6.30 -0.30 -18.97
CA LEU A 203 7.54 -1.00 -19.25
C LEU A 203 7.43 -1.63 -20.63
N GLY A 204 8.49 -1.52 -21.40
CA GLY A 204 8.53 -2.09 -22.73
C GLY A 204 9.90 -2.67 -23.06
N GLU A 205 9.91 -3.76 -23.84
CA GLU A 205 11.13 -4.36 -24.37
C GLU A 205 10.90 -4.91 -25.77
N ARG A 206 11.98 -4.98 -26.55
CA ARG A 206 11.95 -5.46 -27.92
C ARG A 206 12.42 -6.90 -28.02
N LEU A 207 11.55 -7.76 -28.56
CA LEU A 207 11.87 -9.13 -28.90
C LEU A 207 12.25 -9.17 -30.39
N ALA A 208 13.52 -9.49 -30.68
CA ALA A 208 13.99 -9.65 -32.05
C ALA A 208 13.59 -11.03 -32.58
N GLY A 209 13.16 -11.07 -33.85
CA GLY A 209 12.77 -12.29 -34.56
C GLY A 209 11.41 -12.17 -35.22
N ASP A 210 11.20 -12.92 -36.28
CA ASP A 210 9.94 -12.94 -37.04
C ASP A 210 8.92 -13.95 -36.48
N GLU A 211 9.34 -14.80 -35.52
CA GLU A 211 8.50 -15.81 -34.91
C GLU A 211 7.45 -15.13 -34.01
N VAL A 212 6.20 -15.56 -34.14
CA VAL A 212 5.10 -15.08 -33.32
C VAL A 212 5.20 -15.71 -31.93
N PRO A 213 5.25 -14.94 -30.85
CA PRO A 213 5.16 -15.53 -29.53
C PRO A 213 3.80 -16.20 -29.32
N VAL A 214 3.82 -17.43 -28.84
CA VAL A 214 2.63 -18.17 -28.41
C VAL A 214 2.14 -17.61 -27.08
N ASP A 215 3.10 -17.19 -26.24
CA ASP A 215 2.84 -16.65 -24.93
C ASP A 215 3.85 -15.55 -24.55
N ALA A 216 3.38 -14.57 -23.78
CA ALA A 216 4.22 -13.55 -23.20
C ALA A 216 3.66 -13.12 -21.84
N ILE A 217 4.47 -13.25 -20.81
CA ILE A 217 4.08 -12.92 -19.43
C ILE A 217 5.14 -12.07 -18.75
N PHE A 218 4.73 -11.08 -17.99
CA PHE A 218 5.63 -10.23 -17.22
C PHE A 218 5.66 -10.64 -15.74
N PHE A 219 6.85 -10.81 -15.19
CA PHE A 219 7.11 -11.08 -13.79
C PHE A 219 7.67 -9.82 -13.13
N PRO A 220 6.89 -9.10 -12.31
CA PRO A 220 7.37 -7.90 -11.64
C PRO A 220 8.38 -8.23 -10.55
N ASP A 221 9.41 -7.41 -10.44
CA ASP A 221 10.31 -7.38 -9.29
C ASP A 221 9.69 -6.51 -8.17
N LEU A 222 10.19 -6.68 -6.94
CA LEU A 222 9.85 -5.75 -5.86
C LEU A 222 10.37 -4.34 -6.21
N PRO A 223 9.55 -3.30 -6.04
CA PRO A 223 9.99 -1.94 -6.30
C PRO A 223 11.08 -1.52 -5.31
N LEU A 224 12.11 -0.85 -5.80
CA LEU A 224 13.22 -0.35 -5.00
C LEU A 224 13.05 1.14 -4.77
N VAL A 225 13.08 1.56 -3.49
CA VAL A 225 12.98 2.96 -3.08
C VAL A 225 14.35 3.50 -2.71
N THR A 226 14.71 4.64 -3.29
CA THR A 226 15.91 5.39 -2.92
C THR A 226 15.49 6.79 -2.47
N LYS A 227 15.86 7.18 -1.24
CA LYS A 227 15.60 8.53 -0.73
C LYS A 227 16.43 9.55 -1.48
N GLN A 228 15.79 10.66 -1.88
CA GLN A 228 16.41 11.79 -2.54
C GLN A 228 16.03 13.10 -1.82
N PRO A 229 16.77 14.22 -2.04
CA PRO A 229 16.37 15.52 -1.51
C PRO A 229 14.96 15.92 -1.98
N GLY A 230 14.01 16.00 -1.04
CA GLY A 230 12.62 16.40 -1.32
C GLY A 230 11.70 15.29 -1.85
N GLY A 231 12.16 14.02 -1.89
CA GLY A 231 11.32 12.95 -2.38
C GLY A 231 11.95 11.58 -2.36
N VAL A 232 11.42 10.71 -3.18
CA VAL A 232 11.93 9.35 -3.37
C VAL A 232 11.99 9.03 -4.87
N GLU A 233 13.01 8.29 -5.27
CA GLU A 233 13.06 7.60 -6.54
C GLU A 233 12.61 6.17 -6.33
N VAL A 234 11.61 5.73 -7.08
CA VAL A 234 11.11 4.35 -7.07
C VAL A 234 11.43 3.70 -8.39
N ARG A 235 12.25 2.65 -8.34
CA ARG A 235 12.56 1.84 -9.52
C ARG A 235 11.61 0.66 -9.58
N CYS A 236 10.75 0.64 -10.59
CA CYS A 236 9.89 -0.47 -10.95
C CYS A 236 10.54 -1.26 -12.08
N GLY A 237 10.45 -2.58 -12.04
CA GLY A 237 11.00 -3.43 -13.07
C GLY A 237 10.52 -4.87 -12.99
N GLY A 238 11.10 -5.71 -13.83
CA GLY A 238 10.79 -7.12 -13.89
C GLY A 238 11.36 -7.78 -15.13
N SER A 239 10.82 -8.93 -15.46
CA SER A 239 11.23 -9.70 -16.63
C SER A 239 10.04 -10.17 -17.45
N PHE A 240 10.08 -9.91 -18.75
CA PHE A 240 9.23 -10.57 -19.72
C PHE A 240 9.75 -11.99 -19.97
N GLN A 241 8.86 -12.96 -19.89
CA GLN A 241 9.11 -14.32 -20.33
C GLN A 241 8.25 -14.55 -21.58
N THR A 242 8.87 -14.97 -22.68
CA THR A 242 8.16 -15.27 -23.92
C THR A 242 8.35 -16.72 -24.29
N LEU A 243 7.31 -17.31 -24.85
CA LEU A 243 7.32 -18.64 -25.44
C LEU A 243 7.05 -18.50 -26.94
N THR A 244 7.97 -18.95 -27.77
CA THR A 244 7.83 -18.97 -29.22
C THR A 244 7.87 -20.41 -29.72
N GLU A 245 7.14 -20.71 -30.77
CA GLU A 245 7.16 -22.01 -31.46
C GLU A 245 7.96 -21.86 -32.75
N ALA A 246 9.04 -22.62 -32.86
CA ALA A 246 9.84 -22.69 -34.09
C ALA A 246 9.10 -23.52 -35.19
N PRO A 247 9.47 -23.37 -36.49
CA PRO A 247 8.81 -24.09 -37.58
C PRO A 247 8.85 -25.62 -37.49
N ASP A 248 9.75 -26.19 -36.70
CA ASP A 248 9.86 -27.61 -36.41
C ASP A 248 9.00 -28.06 -35.21
N GLY A 249 8.17 -27.15 -34.64
CA GLY A 249 7.35 -27.39 -33.45
C GLY A 249 8.11 -27.30 -32.12
N THR A 250 9.39 -26.92 -32.15
CA THR A 250 10.18 -26.78 -30.93
C THR A 250 9.80 -25.48 -30.18
N LEU A 251 9.49 -25.59 -28.89
CA LEU A 251 9.22 -24.43 -28.05
C LEU A 251 10.51 -23.80 -27.53
N GLN A 252 10.65 -22.51 -27.69
CA GLN A 252 11.76 -21.72 -27.19
C GLN A 252 11.29 -20.66 -26.23
N SER A 253 11.98 -20.51 -25.11
CA SER A 253 11.72 -19.46 -24.12
C SER A 253 12.84 -18.43 -24.09
N LYS A 254 12.45 -17.14 -24.03
CA LYS A 254 13.40 -16.02 -23.86
C LYS A 254 12.97 -15.19 -22.67
N SER A 255 13.97 -14.62 -21.97
CA SER A 255 13.75 -13.71 -20.84
C SER A 255 14.38 -12.36 -21.15
N LEU A 256 13.60 -11.27 -21.01
CA LEU A 256 14.01 -9.89 -21.26
C LEU A 256 13.72 -9.06 -20.00
N LYS A 257 14.68 -8.25 -19.55
CA LYS A 257 14.50 -7.41 -18.37
C LYS A 257 14.10 -6.01 -18.77
N ALA A 258 13.10 -5.47 -18.09
CA ALA A 258 12.67 -4.08 -18.23
C ALA A 258 12.67 -3.39 -16.85
N ALA A 259 13.05 -2.12 -16.82
CA ALA A 259 12.97 -1.32 -15.61
C ALA A 259 12.82 0.16 -15.94
N LYS A 260 12.08 0.89 -15.09
CA LYS A 260 11.90 2.34 -15.18
C LYS A 260 11.94 2.94 -13.78
N ALA A 261 12.51 4.13 -13.66
CA ALA A 261 12.53 4.88 -12.42
C ALA A 261 11.52 6.03 -12.49
N GLU A 262 10.75 6.20 -11.42
CA GLU A 262 9.82 7.30 -11.23
C GLU A 262 10.23 8.11 -10.01
N THR A 263 10.28 9.44 -10.14
CA THR A 263 10.58 10.35 -9.03
C THR A 263 9.29 10.92 -8.48
N LEU A 264 9.10 10.78 -7.17
CA LEU A 264 7.91 11.20 -6.45
C LEU A 264 8.29 12.16 -5.34
N MET A 265 7.57 13.28 -5.27
CA MET A 265 7.78 14.28 -4.23
C MET A 265 7.02 13.85 -2.98
N THR A 266 7.74 13.52 -1.93
CA THR A 266 7.20 13.21 -0.61
C THR A 266 8.24 13.45 0.46
N ALA A 267 7.82 13.95 1.61
CA ALA A 267 8.66 14.10 2.80
C ALA A 267 8.49 12.93 3.77
N CYS A 268 7.68 11.95 3.41
CA CYS A 268 7.20 10.90 4.30
C CYS A 268 7.93 9.58 4.05
N ASP A 269 7.93 8.70 5.05
CA ASP A 269 8.37 7.32 4.85
C ASP A 269 7.32 6.58 4.03
N THR A 270 7.75 6.00 2.92
CA THR A 270 6.86 5.42 1.92
C THR A 270 7.05 3.92 1.78
N ILE A 271 5.94 3.23 1.52
CA ILE A 271 5.92 1.80 1.18
C ILE A 271 5.39 1.67 -0.23
N PRO A 272 6.24 1.24 -1.18
CA PRO A 272 5.81 1.03 -2.54
C PRO A 272 5.19 -0.35 -2.72
N CYS A 273 4.13 -0.41 -3.48
CA CYS A 273 3.55 -1.65 -4.02
C CYS A 273 3.34 -1.49 -5.52
N THR A 274 3.49 -2.58 -6.26
CA THR A 274 3.22 -2.60 -7.71
C THR A 274 2.22 -3.70 -8.05
N TRP A 275 1.27 -3.38 -8.92
CA TRP A 275 0.32 -4.35 -9.48
C TRP A 275 0.37 -4.31 -11.00
N LEU A 276 0.13 -5.47 -11.63
CA LEU A 276 -0.08 -5.54 -13.06
C LEU A 276 -1.45 -4.96 -13.42
N ARG A 277 -1.50 -4.21 -14.52
CA ARG A 277 -2.74 -3.76 -15.16
C ARG A 277 -2.88 -4.46 -16.49
N GLY A 278 -3.74 -5.47 -16.52
CA GLY A 278 -3.94 -6.32 -17.69
C GLY A 278 -2.76 -7.24 -17.97
N GLY A 279 -2.88 -8.00 -19.07
CA GLY A 279 -1.83 -8.87 -19.57
C GLY A 279 -0.73 -8.13 -20.31
N THR A 280 0.32 -8.86 -20.67
CA THR A 280 1.42 -8.35 -21.49
C THR A 280 0.94 -8.15 -22.92
N ALA A 281 0.97 -6.91 -23.40
CA ALA A 281 0.61 -6.60 -24.78
C ALA A 281 1.77 -6.92 -25.73
N LEU A 282 1.42 -7.55 -26.88
CA LEU A 282 2.33 -7.86 -27.97
C LEU A 282 1.98 -7.03 -29.19
N ARG A 283 2.92 -6.23 -29.68
CA ARG A 283 2.76 -5.45 -30.90
C ARG A 283 3.85 -5.79 -31.89
N ARG A 284 3.46 -6.03 -33.14
CA ARG A 284 4.42 -6.27 -34.23
C ARG A 284 5.02 -4.94 -34.70
N GLU A 285 6.34 -4.84 -34.68
CA GLU A 285 7.09 -3.68 -35.17
C GLU A 285 8.21 -4.10 -36.11
N GLY A 286 7.99 -3.90 -37.39
CA GLY A 286 8.97 -4.29 -38.44
C GLY A 286 9.22 -5.81 -38.46
N SER A 287 10.48 -6.20 -38.22
CA SER A 287 10.94 -7.59 -38.15
C SER A 287 11.00 -8.12 -36.71
N GLY A 288 10.22 -7.58 -35.80
CA GLY A 288 10.24 -8.00 -34.39
C GLY A 288 8.93 -7.71 -33.69
N TRP A 289 8.93 -7.94 -32.40
CA TRP A 289 7.78 -7.72 -31.51
C TRP A 289 8.17 -6.76 -30.39
N THR A 290 7.28 -5.86 -30.04
CA THR A 290 7.39 -5.04 -28.82
C THR A 290 6.48 -5.64 -27.75
N LEU A 291 7.07 -5.92 -26.61
CA LEU A 291 6.41 -6.36 -25.39
C LEU A 291 6.13 -5.14 -24.54
N GLU A 292 4.90 -4.95 -24.11
CA GLU A 292 4.50 -3.83 -23.26
C GLU A 292 3.74 -4.35 -22.05
N GLN A 293 4.07 -3.80 -20.87
CA GLN A 293 3.37 -4.09 -19.63
C GLN A 293 3.08 -2.80 -18.87
N GLU A 294 1.84 -2.59 -18.53
CA GLU A 294 1.44 -1.51 -17.64
C GLU A 294 1.46 -1.98 -16.19
N LEU A 295 2.12 -1.19 -15.34
CA LEU A 295 2.12 -1.37 -13.88
C LEU A 295 1.40 -0.20 -13.23
N GLU A 296 0.70 -0.48 -12.15
CA GLU A 296 0.24 0.53 -11.20
C GLU A 296 1.19 0.53 -10.01
N LEU A 297 1.92 1.62 -9.84
CA LEU A 297 2.74 1.89 -8.67
C LEU A 297 1.91 2.67 -7.67
N LYS A 298 1.74 2.11 -6.48
CA LYS A 298 1.11 2.77 -5.34
C LYS A 298 2.14 3.00 -4.25
N LEU A 299 2.14 4.20 -3.67
CA LEU A 299 2.91 4.54 -2.49
C LEU A 299 1.95 4.92 -1.38
N ASP A 300 2.00 4.17 -0.29
CA ASP A 300 1.34 4.50 0.96
C ASP A 300 2.38 5.14 1.89
N SER A 301 2.10 6.33 2.41
CA SER A 301 3.03 7.11 3.21
C SER A 301 2.36 7.57 4.49
N LEU A 302 3.02 7.33 5.63
CA LEU A 302 2.62 7.91 6.91
C LEU A 302 3.46 9.16 7.15
N CYS A 303 2.80 10.29 7.09
CA CYS A 303 3.44 11.59 7.26
C CYS A 303 3.47 12.02 8.71
N THR A 304 4.63 12.42 9.20
CA THR A 304 4.81 12.90 10.58
C THR A 304 5.02 14.40 10.61
N LYS A 305 4.51 15.04 11.68
CA LYS A 305 4.71 16.45 11.94
C LYS A 305 5.46 16.63 13.26
N PRO A 306 6.58 17.38 13.31
CA PRO A 306 7.22 17.73 14.55
C PRO A 306 6.37 18.75 15.31
N VAL A 307 6.09 18.46 16.57
CA VAL A 307 5.34 19.35 17.47
C VAL A 307 6.13 19.51 18.77
N ALA A 308 6.34 20.76 19.17
CA ALA A 308 6.93 21.06 20.47
C ALA A 308 5.84 21.00 21.53
N MET A 309 6.07 20.27 22.60
CA MET A 309 5.15 20.03 23.70
C MET A 309 5.88 20.12 25.02
N LEU A 310 5.13 20.42 26.07
CA LEU A 310 5.65 20.35 27.45
C LEU A 310 5.64 18.89 27.92
N ALA A 311 6.82 18.39 28.31
CA ALA A 311 6.99 17.11 29.00
C ALA A 311 6.85 17.27 30.52
N GLY A 312 7.11 18.47 31.06
CA GLY A 312 6.99 18.75 32.48
C GLY A 312 7.05 20.24 32.79
N ILE A 313 6.51 20.61 33.95
CA ILE A 313 6.52 21.95 34.51
C ILE A 313 7.05 21.84 35.92
N ARG A 314 8.14 22.56 36.22
CA ARG A 314 8.62 22.73 37.58
C ARG A 314 8.23 24.15 38.04
N ALA A 315 7.39 24.20 39.05
CA ALA A 315 6.98 25.46 39.65
C ALA A 315 7.98 25.90 40.74
N GLY A 316 8.58 27.05 40.56
CA GLY A 316 9.45 27.69 41.56
C GLY A 316 8.66 28.21 42.76
N GLN A 317 9.37 28.91 43.66
CA GLN A 317 8.73 29.55 44.82
C GLN A 317 7.79 30.65 44.36
N LEU A 318 6.76 30.91 45.18
CA LEU A 318 5.87 32.07 44.99
C LEU A 318 6.70 33.36 45.12
N ARG A 319 6.54 34.26 44.19
CA ARG A 319 7.14 35.57 44.23
C ARG A 319 6.41 36.36 45.30
N GLU A 320 7.16 37.03 46.16
CA GLU A 320 6.56 38.03 47.05
C GLU A 320 5.95 39.15 46.20
N PRO A 321 4.73 39.63 46.53
CA PRO A 321 4.10 40.69 45.79
C PRO A 321 4.99 41.93 45.86
N ASP A 322 5.48 42.41 44.72
CA ASP A 322 6.20 43.65 44.60
C ASP A 322 5.15 44.77 44.55
N PRO A 323 5.06 45.58 45.62
CA PRO A 323 4.03 46.65 45.71
C PRO A 323 4.19 47.76 44.65
N ASP A 324 5.38 47.84 44.01
CA ASP A 324 5.68 48.88 43.03
C ASP A 324 5.52 48.41 41.58
N ARG A 325 5.18 47.12 41.33
CA ARG A 325 4.90 46.60 39.98
C ARG A 325 3.43 46.76 39.63
N PRO A 326 3.10 47.51 38.56
CA PRO A 326 1.74 47.54 38.07
C PRO A 326 1.29 46.12 37.63
N SER A 327 0.17 45.63 38.16
CA SER A 327 -0.43 44.37 37.74
C SER A 327 -0.90 44.51 36.31
N VAL A 328 -0.23 43.79 35.37
CA VAL A 328 -0.69 43.68 33.98
C VAL A 328 -1.69 42.56 33.92
N ILE A 329 -2.97 42.90 33.74
CA ILE A 329 -4.01 41.91 33.48
C ILE A 329 -3.98 41.59 31.96
N VAL A 330 -3.37 40.47 31.58
CA VAL A 330 -3.48 39.96 30.22
C VAL A 330 -4.82 39.24 30.12
N ARG A 331 -5.82 39.86 29.49
CA ARG A 331 -7.05 39.17 29.12
C ARG A 331 -6.82 38.40 27.82
N ALA A 332 -6.74 37.10 27.89
CA ALA A 332 -6.81 36.25 26.71
C ALA A 332 -8.17 36.50 26.03
N ARG A 333 -8.17 36.98 24.78
CA ARG A 333 -9.38 36.99 23.96
C ARG A 333 -9.78 35.53 23.71
N LYS A 334 -11.02 35.17 24.09
CA LYS A 334 -11.62 33.94 23.58
C LYS A 334 -11.65 34.04 22.05
N PRO A 335 -11.24 32.99 21.32
CA PRO A 335 -11.52 32.91 19.89
C PRO A 335 -13.05 32.98 19.74
N GLU A 336 -13.50 33.87 18.86
CA GLU A 336 -14.91 33.94 18.45
C GLU A 336 -15.21 32.63 17.70
N GLU A 337 -16.37 32.02 18.04
CA GLU A 337 -16.91 30.81 17.42
C GLU A 337 -17.12 30.93 15.90
#